data_3a891d750e30d1179c8f4f389ad20a02
#
_entry.id   3a891d750e30d1179c8f4f389ad20a02
#
_cell.length_a   1.000
_cell.length_b   1.000
_cell.length_c   1.000
_cell.angle_alpha   90.00
_cell.angle_beta   90.00
_cell.angle_gamma   90.00
#
_symmetry.space_group_name_H-M   'P 1'
#
loop_
_entity.id
_entity.type
_entity.pdbx_description
1 polymer ?
#
loop_
_entity_poly.entity_id
_entity_poly.type
_entity_poly.pdbx_seq_one_letter_code
_entity_poly.pdbx_strand_id
1 'polypeptide(L)'
;MSEEAKFPPRSPDESTAIAGSRTEPTAVPDSAVESSAETTEQTVAERTEEQIAKPLIEDVSEDVAPTVQEFIAEAAAANKEEADAIAEEPLSAAEESAMRAADGLEGAEAPADEVAPYISFENVNKSFGDLVVLQDVSFYVKPGETLCILGRSGVGKSVSLQILMGFLKPDSGTVLVAGQDIGGFDEREMQEVRRKVTMVFQNGALFDSITVGENVAFPLRERGDMEEDQILQVVKGLLEMVGVAGMENQLPSELSTGMKRSVAIARALASQPGAVLYDEPTTMVDPLMAHLLGNLIQRLKMQMHLTSIVVTHDMRFAEKLADRLVFLHEGKVRFFGTTEEMRASEDPILHEFFSLDELVLPV
;
A
#
# COMPACT_ATOMS: atom_id res chain seq x y z
N MET A 1 20.26 49.95 -17.57
CA MET A 1 21.71 50.01 -17.30
C MET A 1 22.10 48.65 -16.84
N SER A 2 22.73 47.96 -17.75
CA SER A 2 23.20 46.59 -17.78
C SER A 2 24.49 46.44 -16.97
N GLU A 3 24.64 45.32 -16.29
CA GLU A 3 25.97 44.84 -15.94
C GLU A 3 26.00 43.31 -16.01
N GLU A 4 26.60 42.85 -17.10
CA GLU A 4 26.94 41.44 -17.37
C GLU A 4 28.23 41.09 -16.61
N ALA A 5 28.24 40.00 -15.86
CA ALA A 5 29.44 39.41 -15.30
C ALA A 5 29.96 38.29 -16.22
N LYS A 6 31.12 38.58 -16.87
CA LYS A 6 31.88 37.66 -17.74
C LYS A 6 32.71 36.68 -16.90
N PHE A 7 32.67 35.40 -17.26
CA PHE A 7 33.63 34.38 -16.84
C PHE A 7 34.87 34.38 -17.80
N PRO A 8 36.09 34.17 -17.30
CA PRO A 8 37.29 34.03 -18.15
C PRO A 8 37.49 32.57 -18.60
N PRO A 9 38.24 32.36 -19.75
CA PRO A 9 38.44 31.05 -20.34
C PRO A 9 39.62 30.27 -19.74
N ARG A 10 39.52 28.92 -19.79
CA ARG A 10 40.62 27.99 -19.49
C ARG A 10 41.57 27.89 -20.69
N SER A 11 42.89 27.92 -20.42
CA SER A 11 43.94 27.57 -21.37
C SER A 11 44.52 26.17 -21.11
N PRO A 12 45.08 25.52 -22.14
CA PRO A 12 45.52 24.12 -22.09
C PRO A 12 47.06 23.98 -21.90
N ASP A 13 47.46 22.69 -21.76
CA ASP A 13 48.80 22.11 -21.86
C ASP A 13 49.78 22.26 -20.69
N GLU A 14 50.13 21.07 -20.19
CA GLU A 14 51.54 20.64 -20.19
C GLU A 14 51.66 19.12 -19.94
N SER A 15 52.15 18.44 -20.94
CA SER A 15 52.62 17.06 -20.92
C SER A 15 54.07 17.04 -20.36
N THR A 16 54.36 16.12 -19.43
CA THR A 16 55.74 15.69 -19.25
C THR A 16 55.80 14.19 -18.92
N ALA A 17 56.41 13.47 -19.84
CA ALA A 17 56.77 12.07 -19.75
C ALA A 17 57.92 11.85 -18.78
N ILE A 18 57.89 10.83 -17.92
CA ILE A 18 59.08 10.22 -17.35
C ILE A 18 58.95 8.70 -17.53
N ALA A 19 59.94 8.15 -18.28
CA ALA A 19 60.20 6.76 -18.47
C ALA A 19 60.96 6.13 -17.28
N GLY A 20 60.72 4.87 -17.01
CA GLY A 20 61.75 4.06 -16.36
C GLY A 20 61.32 2.97 -15.39
N SER A 21 61.54 1.79 -15.85
CA SER A 21 61.98 0.53 -15.26
C SER A 21 60.93 -0.56 -15.09
N ARG A 22 61.04 -1.55 -16.00
CA ARG A 22 60.46 -2.90 -15.87
C ARG A 22 61.16 -3.63 -14.72
N THR A 23 60.32 -4.22 -13.83
CA THR A 23 60.64 -5.47 -13.14
C THR A 23 59.43 -6.38 -13.23
N GLU A 24 59.59 -7.54 -13.83
CA GLU A 24 58.61 -8.61 -13.88
C GLU A 24 58.35 -9.16 -12.48
N PRO A 25 57.12 -9.47 -12.11
CA PRO A 25 56.84 -10.42 -11.06
C PRO A 25 56.40 -11.76 -11.63
N THR A 26 57.01 -12.77 -11.13
CA THR A 26 56.80 -14.21 -11.29
C THR A 26 55.33 -14.60 -11.11
N ALA A 27 54.85 -15.44 -12.04
CA ALA A 27 53.53 -16.07 -12.04
C ALA A 27 53.31 -16.94 -10.78
N VAL A 28 52.19 -16.68 -10.11
CA VAL A 28 51.55 -17.57 -9.12
C VAL A 28 50.26 -18.11 -9.79
N PRO A 29 49.94 -19.40 -9.72
CA PRO A 29 48.86 -19.96 -10.49
C PRO A 29 47.46 -19.53 -9.96
N ASP A 30 46.71 -19.02 -10.89
CA ASP A 30 45.32 -18.54 -10.78
C ASP A 30 44.37 -19.75 -10.84
N SER A 31 44.06 -20.40 -9.71
CA SER A 31 42.99 -21.43 -9.68
C SER A 31 42.31 -21.69 -8.33
N ALA A 32 42.46 -20.80 -7.33
CA ALA A 32 41.89 -21.06 -6.02
C ALA A 32 41.02 -19.91 -5.42
N VAL A 33 40.83 -18.78 -6.13
CA VAL A 33 40.15 -17.60 -5.59
C VAL A 33 38.78 -17.34 -6.22
N GLU A 34 38.49 -17.82 -7.43
CA GLU A 34 37.17 -17.61 -8.07
C GLU A 34 36.06 -18.54 -7.54
N SER A 35 36.39 -19.68 -6.95
CA SER A 35 35.37 -20.63 -6.45
C SER A 35 34.74 -20.25 -5.12
N SER A 36 35.30 -19.32 -4.34
CA SER A 36 34.77 -18.95 -3.01
C SER A 36 33.87 -17.71 -3.02
N ALA A 37 33.97 -16.84 -4.01
CA ALA A 37 33.13 -15.62 -4.09
C ALA A 37 31.75 -15.91 -4.70
N GLU A 38 31.68 -16.69 -5.79
CA GLU A 38 30.39 -17.08 -6.41
C GLU A 38 29.55 -17.97 -5.49
N THR A 39 30.17 -18.87 -4.72
CA THR A 39 29.43 -19.72 -3.76
C THR A 39 28.89 -18.94 -2.57
N THR A 40 29.51 -17.82 -2.20
CA THR A 40 29.08 -16.99 -1.08
C THR A 40 27.93 -16.05 -1.48
N GLU A 41 27.94 -15.48 -2.69
CA GLU A 41 26.86 -14.63 -3.19
C GLU A 41 25.58 -15.42 -3.52
N GLN A 42 25.70 -16.61 -4.14
CA GLN A 42 24.53 -17.49 -4.35
C GLN A 42 23.92 -17.98 -3.04
N THR A 43 24.74 -18.31 -2.02
CA THR A 43 24.23 -18.78 -0.72
C THR A 43 23.53 -17.67 0.06
N VAL A 44 23.91 -16.40 -0.10
CA VAL A 44 23.24 -15.24 0.55
C VAL A 44 21.93 -14.93 -0.15
N ALA A 45 21.86 -14.95 -1.48
CA ALA A 45 20.63 -14.75 -2.23
C ALA A 45 19.59 -15.86 -1.96
N GLU A 46 20.01 -17.14 -2.02
CA GLU A 46 19.13 -18.28 -1.74
C GLU A 46 18.64 -18.30 -0.28
N ARG A 47 19.47 -17.93 0.71
CA ARG A 47 19.03 -17.82 2.11
C ARG A 47 18.02 -16.69 2.30
N THR A 48 18.13 -15.59 1.56
CA THR A 48 17.20 -14.46 1.67
C THR A 48 15.81 -14.81 1.11
N GLU A 49 15.77 -15.53 -0.01
CA GLU A 49 14.51 -15.99 -0.63
C GLU A 49 13.81 -17.07 0.22
N GLU A 50 14.56 -18.03 0.76
CA GLU A 50 14.01 -19.10 1.62
C GLU A 50 13.57 -18.56 2.99
N GLN A 51 14.25 -17.54 3.53
CA GLN A 51 13.85 -16.88 4.79
C GLN A 51 12.63 -15.97 4.63
N ILE A 52 12.42 -15.34 3.45
CA ILE A 52 11.23 -14.54 3.18
C ILE A 52 10.01 -15.42 2.86
N ALA A 53 10.22 -16.55 2.20
CA ALA A 53 9.13 -17.44 1.80
C ALA A 53 8.51 -18.23 2.96
N LYS A 54 9.31 -18.68 3.93
CA LYS A 54 8.87 -19.53 5.03
C LYS A 54 7.80 -18.88 5.95
N PRO A 55 7.96 -17.65 6.46
CA PRO A 55 6.96 -17.03 7.33
C PRO A 55 5.67 -16.63 6.63
N LEU A 56 5.70 -16.47 5.28
CA LEU A 56 4.54 -16.10 4.50
C LEU A 56 3.66 -17.30 4.10
N ILE A 57 4.17 -18.53 4.26
CA ILE A 57 3.49 -19.77 3.85
C ILE A 57 2.94 -20.53 5.06
N GLU A 58 3.56 -20.42 6.23
CA GLU A 58 3.13 -21.10 7.45
C GLU A 58 2.27 -20.18 8.34
N ASP A 59 1.24 -20.74 8.97
CA ASP A 59 0.42 -20.07 9.98
C ASP A 59 1.33 -19.45 11.06
N VAL A 60 1.30 -18.14 11.22
CA VAL A 60 2.11 -17.38 12.21
C VAL A 60 1.74 -17.73 13.66
N SER A 61 0.97 -18.80 13.90
CA SER A 61 0.28 -19.03 15.15
C SER A 61 1.13 -19.46 16.34
N GLU A 62 2.36 -19.96 16.20
CA GLU A 62 3.07 -20.53 17.35
C GLU A 62 4.37 -19.82 17.79
N ASP A 63 5.02 -19.01 16.93
CA ASP A 63 6.34 -18.44 17.23
C ASP A 63 6.36 -16.93 17.52
N VAL A 64 5.22 -16.22 17.38
CA VAL A 64 5.14 -14.78 17.65
C VAL A 64 5.05 -14.54 19.17
N ALA A 65 5.88 -13.61 19.67
CA ALA A 65 5.92 -13.30 21.10
C ALA A 65 4.50 -12.94 21.64
N PRO A 66 4.15 -13.35 22.88
CA PRO A 66 2.82 -13.12 23.45
C PRO A 66 2.33 -11.67 23.35
N THR A 67 3.21 -10.70 23.55
CA THR A 67 2.91 -9.26 23.46
C THR A 67 2.40 -8.86 22.06
N VAL A 68 2.92 -9.49 21.00
CA VAL A 68 2.47 -9.19 19.62
C VAL A 68 1.15 -9.86 19.32
N GLN A 69 0.93 -11.07 19.83
CA GLN A 69 -0.37 -11.75 19.72
C GLN A 69 -1.46 -10.96 20.42
N GLU A 70 -1.18 -10.43 21.61
CA GLU A 70 -2.08 -9.54 22.35
C GLU A 70 -2.34 -8.26 21.54
N PHE A 71 -1.30 -7.62 21.01
CA PHE A 71 -1.43 -6.40 20.21
C PHE A 71 -2.29 -6.59 18.95
N ILE A 72 -2.13 -7.71 18.25
CA ILE A 72 -2.94 -8.07 17.07
C ILE A 72 -4.37 -8.40 17.48
N ALA A 73 -4.54 -9.17 18.57
CA ALA A 73 -5.86 -9.54 19.07
C ALA A 73 -6.65 -8.32 19.54
N GLU A 74 -5.99 -7.35 20.19
CA GLU A 74 -6.59 -6.08 20.57
C GLU A 74 -7.06 -5.28 19.36
N ALA A 75 -6.21 -5.14 18.32
CA ALA A 75 -6.58 -4.50 17.08
C ALA A 75 -7.74 -5.21 16.38
N ALA A 76 -7.71 -6.55 16.32
CA ALA A 76 -8.78 -7.34 15.72
C ALA A 76 -10.12 -7.19 16.50
N ALA A 77 -10.04 -7.16 17.83
CA ALA A 77 -11.22 -6.96 18.67
C ALA A 77 -11.82 -5.56 18.48
N ALA A 78 -10.97 -4.52 18.45
CA ALA A 78 -11.39 -3.14 18.21
C ALA A 78 -12.03 -2.97 16.83
N ASN A 79 -11.44 -3.52 15.79
CA ASN A 79 -11.97 -3.48 14.43
C ASN A 79 -13.32 -4.22 14.32
N LYS A 80 -13.43 -5.36 15.00
CA LYS A 80 -14.69 -6.10 15.04
C LYS A 80 -15.77 -5.33 15.83
N GLU A 81 -15.44 -4.76 16.99
CA GLU A 81 -16.36 -3.96 17.77
C GLU A 81 -16.84 -2.72 16.99
N GLU A 82 -15.93 -2.04 16.28
CA GLU A 82 -16.29 -0.91 15.39
C GLU A 82 -17.20 -1.37 14.24
N ALA A 83 -16.91 -2.54 13.64
CA ALA A 83 -17.74 -3.12 12.58
C ALA A 83 -19.14 -3.51 13.09
N ASP A 84 -19.22 -4.13 14.27
CA ASP A 84 -20.48 -4.51 14.90
C ASP A 84 -21.30 -3.25 15.28
N ALA A 85 -20.67 -2.21 15.82
CA ALA A 85 -21.30 -0.94 16.11
C ALA A 85 -21.87 -0.25 14.85
N ILE A 86 -21.09 -0.22 13.77
CA ILE A 86 -21.54 0.29 12.47
C ILE A 86 -22.74 -0.52 11.94
N ALA A 87 -22.74 -1.85 12.13
CA ALA A 87 -23.84 -2.71 11.68
C ALA A 87 -25.13 -2.57 12.48
N GLU A 88 -25.04 -2.14 13.75
CA GLU A 88 -26.21 -1.93 14.64
C GLU A 88 -26.86 -0.54 14.45
N GLU A 89 -26.12 0.43 13.90
CA GLU A 89 -26.66 1.76 13.63
C GLU A 89 -27.50 1.77 12.34
N PRO A 90 -28.66 2.42 12.34
CA PRO A 90 -29.42 2.59 11.10
C PRO A 90 -28.63 3.49 10.15
N LEU A 91 -28.68 3.16 8.85
CA LEU A 91 -28.03 3.94 7.81
C LEU A 91 -28.44 5.42 7.92
N SER A 92 -27.48 6.32 7.91
CA SER A 92 -27.73 7.73 7.76
C SER A 92 -28.20 8.03 6.33
N ALA A 93 -28.92 9.13 6.13
CA ALA A 93 -29.36 9.54 4.80
C ALA A 93 -28.19 9.72 3.81
N ALA A 94 -27.00 10.09 4.29
CA ALA A 94 -25.80 10.21 3.48
C ALA A 94 -25.26 8.84 3.07
N GLU A 95 -25.23 7.86 3.97
CA GLU A 95 -24.80 6.49 3.67
C GLU A 95 -25.74 5.79 2.70
N GLU A 96 -27.06 5.91 2.92
CA GLU A 96 -28.05 5.42 1.97
C GLU A 96 -27.89 6.05 0.59
N SER A 97 -27.65 7.35 0.53
CA SER A 97 -27.46 8.08 -0.72
C SER A 97 -26.19 7.62 -1.45
N ALA A 98 -25.08 7.45 -0.72
CA ALA A 98 -23.83 6.95 -1.27
C ALA A 98 -23.95 5.53 -1.83
N MET A 99 -24.62 4.62 -1.11
CA MET A 99 -24.86 3.25 -1.55
C MET A 99 -25.74 3.20 -2.80
N ARG A 100 -26.85 3.96 -2.83
CA ARG A 100 -27.73 4.04 -4.00
C ARG A 100 -26.99 4.60 -5.24
N ALA A 101 -26.17 5.64 -5.04
CA ALA A 101 -25.39 6.23 -6.13
C ALA A 101 -24.34 5.24 -6.67
N ALA A 102 -23.70 4.46 -5.79
CA ALA A 102 -22.72 3.46 -6.19
C ALA A 102 -23.34 2.26 -6.91
N ASP A 103 -24.49 1.78 -6.45
CA ASP A 103 -25.20 0.62 -7.03
C ASP A 103 -26.06 0.99 -8.26
N GLY A 104 -26.08 2.27 -8.65
CA GLY A 104 -26.89 2.75 -9.80
C GLY A 104 -28.40 2.70 -9.55
N LEU A 105 -28.83 2.66 -8.29
CA LEU A 105 -30.21 2.51 -7.84
C LEU A 105 -30.86 3.88 -7.58
N GLU A 106 -30.67 4.85 -8.45
CA GLU A 106 -31.31 6.17 -8.32
C GLU A 106 -32.84 6.03 -8.22
N GLY A 107 -33.40 6.40 -7.06
CA GLY A 107 -34.85 6.39 -6.81
C GLY A 107 -35.43 5.11 -6.22
N ALA A 108 -34.62 4.07 -5.94
CA ALA A 108 -35.04 2.86 -5.20
C ALA A 108 -34.81 3.03 -3.69
N GLU A 109 -35.55 2.29 -2.86
CA GLU A 109 -35.23 2.19 -1.43
C GLU A 109 -34.00 1.29 -1.25
N ALA A 110 -33.07 1.70 -0.36
CA ALA A 110 -31.95 0.82 0.02
C ALA A 110 -32.49 -0.46 0.65
N PRO A 111 -31.88 -1.64 0.41
CA PRO A 111 -32.30 -2.86 1.09
C PRO A 111 -32.22 -2.70 2.60
N ALA A 112 -33.31 -3.11 3.30
CA ALA A 112 -33.51 -2.85 4.73
C ALA A 112 -32.50 -3.56 5.67
N ASP A 113 -31.67 -4.49 5.14
CA ASP A 113 -30.72 -5.31 5.90
C ASP A 113 -29.25 -5.03 5.52
N GLU A 114 -28.92 -3.87 4.94
CA GLU A 114 -27.53 -3.57 4.57
C GLU A 114 -26.75 -2.94 5.71
N VAL A 115 -25.52 -3.47 5.91
CA VAL A 115 -24.53 -2.93 6.83
C VAL A 115 -24.01 -1.58 6.31
N ALA A 116 -23.97 -0.57 7.16
CA ALA A 116 -23.44 0.75 6.81
C ALA A 116 -21.97 0.66 6.34
N PRO A 117 -21.60 1.45 5.34
CA PRO A 117 -20.23 1.43 4.82
C PRO A 117 -19.22 2.03 5.82
N TYR A 118 -18.03 1.44 5.89
CA TYR A 118 -16.92 2.02 6.64
C TYR A 118 -16.35 3.25 5.94
N ILE A 119 -16.26 3.18 4.61
CA ILE A 119 -15.84 4.29 3.75
C ILE A 119 -16.83 4.41 2.59
N SER A 120 -17.28 5.62 2.26
CA SER A 120 -18.09 5.86 1.08
C SER A 120 -17.77 7.16 0.37
N PHE A 121 -17.95 7.15 -0.93
CA PHE A 121 -17.90 8.29 -1.86
C PHE A 121 -19.27 8.46 -2.47
N GLU A 122 -19.81 9.66 -2.44
CA GLU A 122 -21.08 10.01 -3.09
C GLU A 122 -20.89 11.20 -4.03
N ASN A 123 -21.04 10.97 -5.33
CA ASN A 123 -20.96 11.96 -6.39
C ASN A 123 -19.74 12.88 -6.29
N VAL A 124 -18.58 12.29 -5.92
CA VAL A 124 -17.34 13.03 -5.69
C VAL A 124 -16.76 13.52 -6.99
N ASN A 125 -16.49 14.82 -7.04
CA ASN A 125 -15.87 15.51 -8.18
C ASN A 125 -14.52 16.12 -7.77
N LYS A 126 -13.52 16.02 -8.65
CA LYS A 126 -12.20 16.64 -8.47
C LYS A 126 -11.57 17.06 -9.79
N SER A 127 -11.16 18.34 -9.85
CA SER A 127 -10.47 18.91 -10.99
C SER A 127 -9.19 19.63 -10.58
N PHE A 128 -8.24 19.75 -11.49
CA PHE A 128 -7.02 20.53 -11.34
C PHE A 128 -6.93 21.52 -12.51
N GLY A 129 -7.39 22.74 -12.29
CA GLY A 129 -7.64 23.72 -13.37
C GLY A 129 -8.68 23.18 -14.33
N ASP A 130 -8.34 23.09 -15.62
CA ASP A 130 -9.25 22.59 -16.65
C ASP A 130 -9.30 21.06 -16.76
N LEU A 131 -8.43 20.36 -16.03
CA LEU A 131 -8.36 18.89 -16.05
C LEU A 131 -9.33 18.29 -15.02
N VAL A 132 -10.42 17.71 -15.48
CA VAL A 132 -11.34 16.91 -14.64
C VAL A 132 -10.70 15.54 -14.41
N VAL A 133 -10.50 15.16 -13.15
CA VAL A 133 -9.86 13.89 -12.76
C VAL A 133 -10.85 12.91 -12.16
N LEU A 134 -11.80 13.36 -11.35
CA LEU A 134 -12.92 12.57 -10.87
C LEU A 134 -14.22 13.30 -11.22
N GLN A 135 -15.19 12.55 -11.75
CA GLN A 135 -16.51 13.07 -12.15
C GLN A 135 -17.60 12.13 -11.66
N ASP A 136 -18.41 12.62 -10.71
CA ASP A 136 -19.55 11.90 -10.11
C ASP A 136 -19.17 10.49 -9.63
N VAL A 137 -18.02 10.39 -8.93
CA VAL A 137 -17.50 9.11 -8.46
C VAL A 137 -18.24 8.70 -7.19
N SER A 138 -18.89 7.53 -7.27
CA SER A 138 -19.60 6.92 -6.14
C SER A 138 -19.18 5.46 -5.99
N PHE A 139 -18.79 5.07 -4.78
CA PHE A 139 -18.51 3.70 -4.36
C PHE A 139 -18.48 3.63 -2.84
N TYR A 140 -18.54 2.43 -2.30
CA TYR A 140 -18.42 2.23 -0.86
C TYR A 140 -17.68 0.93 -0.53
N VAL A 141 -17.17 0.83 0.71
CA VAL A 141 -16.54 -0.37 1.26
C VAL A 141 -17.14 -0.64 2.64
N LYS A 142 -17.57 -1.88 2.89
CA LYS A 142 -18.11 -2.31 4.17
C LYS A 142 -16.99 -2.66 5.15
N PRO A 143 -17.24 -2.64 6.49
CA PRO A 143 -16.24 -3.07 7.46
C PRO A 143 -15.70 -4.48 7.15
N GLY A 144 -14.38 -4.67 7.24
CA GLY A 144 -13.70 -5.93 6.96
C GLY A 144 -13.66 -6.34 5.49
N GLU A 145 -14.18 -5.53 4.57
CA GLU A 145 -14.17 -5.78 3.13
C GLU A 145 -12.88 -5.27 2.48
N THR A 146 -12.45 -5.93 1.40
CA THR A 146 -11.41 -5.43 0.51
C THR A 146 -12.02 -4.95 -0.79
N LEU A 147 -11.92 -3.65 -1.04
CA LEU A 147 -12.28 -3.02 -2.30
C LEU A 147 -11.04 -2.79 -3.16
N CYS A 148 -11.02 -3.28 -4.39
CA CYS A 148 -9.97 -2.92 -5.34
C CYS A 148 -10.44 -1.87 -6.34
N ILE A 149 -9.69 -0.78 -6.48
CA ILE A 149 -9.93 0.27 -7.48
C ILE A 149 -8.99 0.03 -8.65
N LEU A 150 -9.58 -0.37 -9.77
CA LEU A 150 -8.91 -0.68 -11.02
C LEU A 150 -9.04 0.46 -12.03
N GLY A 151 -8.13 0.50 -12.98
CA GLY A 151 -8.16 1.44 -14.11
C GLY A 151 -6.76 1.76 -14.63
N ARG A 152 -6.69 2.38 -15.80
CA ARG A 152 -5.42 2.79 -16.42
C ARG A 152 -4.70 3.84 -15.56
N SER A 153 -3.40 4.04 -15.80
CA SER A 153 -2.65 5.11 -15.13
C SER A 153 -3.26 6.49 -15.43
N GLY A 154 -3.32 7.36 -14.43
CA GLY A 154 -3.82 8.73 -14.57
C GLY A 154 -5.33 8.91 -14.51
N VAL A 155 -6.14 7.85 -14.32
CA VAL A 155 -7.62 7.95 -14.29
C VAL A 155 -8.21 8.45 -12.97
N GLY A 156 -7.38 8.79 -11.96
CA GLY A 156 -7.85 9.33 -10.69
C GLY A 156 -7.77 8.37 -9.49
N LYS A 157 -7.28 7.12 -9.64
CA LYS A 157 -7.20 6.13 -8.55
C LYS A 157 -6.51 6.66 -7.29
N SER A 158 -5.26 7.12 -7.40
CA SER A 158 -4.51 7.66 -6.25
C SER A 158 -5.10 8.98 -5.74
N VAL A 159 -5.81 9.75 -6.58
CA VAL A 159 -6.53 10.96 -6.16
C VAL A 159 -7.64 10.62 -5.18
N SER A 160 -8.37 9.51 -5.38
CA SER A 160 -9.37 9.04 -4.41
C SER A 160 -8.76 8.73 -3.05
N LEU A 161 -7.58 8.06 -3.02
CA LEU A 161 -6.87 7.80 -1.75
C LEU A 161 -6.38 9.10 -1.09
N GLN A 162 -5.90 10.06 -1.87
CA GLN A 162 -5.45 11.36 -1.34
C GLN A 162 -6.61 12.19 -0.76
N ILE A 163 -7.81 12.06 -1.32
CA ILE A 163 -9.02 12.67 -0.76
C ILE A 163 -9.38 12.01 0.57
N LEU A 164 -9.36 10.67 0.66
CA LEU A 164 -9.60 9.93 1.91
C LEU A 164 -8.63 10.33 3.03
N MET A 165 -7.35 10.54 2.69
CA MET A 165 -6.34 10.97 3.65
C MET A 165 -6.37 12.47 3.95
N GLY A 166 -7.28 13.23 3.32
CA GLY A 166 -7.40 14.68 3.48
C GLY A 166 -6.23 15.47 2.91
N PHE A 167 -5.38 14.85 2.07
CA PHE A 167 -4.31 15.56 1.34
C PHE A 167 -4.88 16.42 0.21
N LEU A 168 -6.07 16.05 -0.29
CA LEU A 168 -6.85 16.80 -1.26
C LEU A 168 -8.28 16.91 -0.75
N LYS A 169 -8.91 18.08 -0.99
CA LYS A 169 -10.36 18.24 -0.78
C LYS A 169 -11.10 17.97 -2.09
N PRO A 170 -12.26 17.30 -2.06
CA PRO A 170 -13.13 17.20 -3.22
C PRO A 170 -13.64 18.61 -3.59
N ASP A 171 -13.97 18.81 -4.86
CA ASP A 171 -14.61 20.07 -5.32
C ASP A 171 -16.11 20.05 -5.05
N SER A 172 -16.72 18.86 -5.05
CA SER A 172 -18.10 18.59 -4.63
C SER A 172 -18.31 17.10 -4.34
N GLY A 173 -19.46 16.74 -3.79
CA GLY A 173 -19.78 15.40 -3.33
C GLY A 173 -19.43 15.20 -1.87
N THR A 174 -19.74 14.01 -1.33
CA THR A 174 -19.57 13.66 0.08
C THR A 174 -18.60 12.48 0.21
N VAL A 175 -17.74 12.53 1.21
CA VAL A 175 -16.83 11.42 1.58
C VAL A 175 -17.01 11.10 3.04
N LEU A 176 -17.48 9.87 3.33
CA LEU A 176 -17.68 9.41 4.70
C LEU A 176 -16.59 8.43 5.11
N VAL A 177 -16.14 8.51 6.34
CA VAL A 177 -15.27 7.55 7.01
C VAL A 177 -15.85 7.25 8.39
N ALA A 178 -16.19 6.00 8.65
CA ALA A 178 -16.88 5.57 9.88
C ALA A 178 -18.09 6.49 10.21
N GLY A 179 -18.95 6.72 9.22
CA GLY A 179 -20.16 7.56 9.34
C GLY A 179 -19.93 9.07 9.39
N GLN A 180 -18.69 9.56 9.36
CA GLN A 180 -18.36 10.98 9.46
C GLN A 180 -18.01 11.57 8.10
N ASP A 181 -18.66 12.68 7.71
CA ASP A 181 -18.28 13.44 6.51
C ASP A 181 -16.99 14.22 6.76
N ILE A 182 -15.92 13.79 6.06
CA ILE A 182 -14.58 14.38 6.17
C ILE A 182 -14.35 15.56 5.23
N GLY A 183 -15.28 15.88 4.33
CA GLY A 183 -15.12 16.92 3.32
C GLY A 183 -14.84 18.32 3.90
N GLY A 184 -15.45 18.60 5.06
CA GLY A 184 -15.28 19.86 5.78
C GLY A 184 -14.14 19.91 6.81
N PHE A 185 -13.51 18.77 7.12
CA PHE A 185 -12.56 18.63 8.23
C PHE A 185 -11.34 19.53 8.07
N ASP A 186 -10.89 20.07 9.21
CA ASP A 186 -9.61 20.73 9.33
C ASP A 186 -8.47 19.71 9.58
N GLU A 187 -7.22 20.19 9.67
CA GLU A 187 -6.06 19.31 9.85
C GLU A 187 -6.10 18.54 11.19
N ARG A 188 -6.68 19.13 12.23
CA ARG A 188 -6.79 18.49 13.54
C ARG A 188 -7.84 17.38 13.53
N GLU A 189 -8.98 17.63 12.91
CA GLU A 189 -10.04 16.63 12.72
C GLU A 189 -9.54 15.47 11.83
N MET A 190 -8.77 15.78 10.77
CA MET A 190 -8.17 14.76 9.92
C MET A 190 -7.11 13.89 10.63
N GLN A 191 -6.49 14.35 11.72
CA GLN A 191 -5.61 13.49 12.53
C GLN A 191 -6.36 12.31 13.15
N GLU A 192 -7.59 12.50 13.62
CA GLU A 192 -8.41 11.40 14.13
C GLU A 192 -8.79 10.39 13.03
N VAL A 193 -9.09 10.89 11.82
CA VAL A 193 -9.32 10.01 10.66
C VAL A 193 -8.06 9.21 10.33
N ARG A 194 -6.88 9.84 10.33
CA ARG A 194 -5.59 9.17 10.02
C ARG A 194 -5.12 8.18 11.09
N ARG A 195 -5.69 8.22 12.29
CA ARG A 195 -5.51 7.15 13.29
C ARG A 195 -6.30 5.90 12.93
N LYS A 196 -7.48 6.07 12.33
CA LYS A 196 -8.38 4.98 11.92
C LYS A 196 -8.02 4.43 10.53
N VAL A 197 -7.53 5.29 9.64
CA VAL A 197 -7.22 4.93 8.24
C VAL A 197 -5.76 5.25 7.95
N THR A 198 -4.97 4.24 7.62
CA THR A 198 -3.55 4.41 7.27
C THR A 198 -3.30 4.13 5.79
N MET A 199 -2.22 4.68 5.24
CA MET A 199 -1.89 4.54 3.82
C MET A 199 -0.49 3.96 3.62
N VAL A 200 -0.41 2.93 2.79
CA VAL A 200 0.83 2.36 2.26
C VAL A 200 1.05 2.92 0.85
N PHE A 201 2.02 3.84 0.74
CA PHE A 201 2.34 4.51 -0.52
C PHE A 201 3.08 3.59 -1.49
N GLN A 202 2.99 3.92 -2.77
CA GLN A 202 3.66 3.20 -3.86
C GLN A 202 5.18 2.99 -3.64
N ASN A 203 5.88 3.91 -3.02
CA ASN A 203 7.31 3.80 -2.71
C ASN A 203 7.60 3.29 -1.29
N GLY A 204 6.57 2.89 -0.52
CA GLY A 204 6.68 2.58 0.90
C GLY A 204 6.81 3.82 1.79
N ALA A 205 7.34 4.94 1.30
CA ALA A 205 7.55 6.20 2.01
C ALA A 205 8.23 6.03 3.39
N LEU A 206 9.21 5.13 3.48
CA LEU A 206 10.00 4.95 4.70
C LEU A 206 10.92 6.14 4.91
N PHE A 207 11.21 6.43 6.16
CA PHE A 207 12.25 7.42 6.53
C PHE A 207 13.62 6.80 6.27
N ASP A 208 14.35 7.29 5.27
CA ASP A 208 15.64 6.72 4.83
C ASP A 208 16.77 6.92 5.85
N SER A 209 16.63 7.89 6.78
CA SER A 209 17.64 8.27 7.77
C SER A 209 17.57 7.47 9.08
N ILE A 210 16.55 6.65 9.26
CA ILE A 210 16.37 5.83 10.45
C ILE A 210 16.22 4.35 10.06
N THR A 211 16.45 3.45 11.02
CA THR A 211 16.41 2.01 10.77
C THR A 211 15.00 1.50 10.46
N VAL A 212 14.92 0.27 9.97
CA VAL A 212 13.67 -0.46 9.74
C VAL A 212 12.85 -0.54 11.03
N GLY A 213 13.48 -0.92 12.14
CA GLY A 213 12.82 -1.01 13.44
C GLY A 213 12.30 0.35 13.90
N GLU A 214 13.06 1.44 13.71
CA GLU A 214 12.64 2.79 14.06
C GLU A 214 11.50 3.29 13.18
N ASN A 215 11.45 2.93 11.90
CA ASN A 215 10.31 3.22 11.02
C ASN A 215 9.02 2.61 11.56
N VAL A 216 9.06 1.33 12.00
CA VAL A 216 7.88 0.64 12.53
C VAL A 216 7.54 1.13 13.95
N ALA A 217 8.53 1.45 14.77
CA ALA A 217 8.35 1.98 16.13
C ALA A 217 7.75 3.40 16.14
N PHE A 218 7.92 4.16 15.06
CA PHE A 218 7.55 5.58 15.02
C PHE A 218 6.09 5.82 15.41
N PRO A 219 5.07 5.16 14.83
CA PRO A 219 3.67 5.37 15.23
C PRO A 219 3.38 4.96 16.68
N LEU A 220 4.04 3.92 17.20
CA LEU A 220 3.89 3.47 18.58
C LEU A 220 4.41 4.50 19.58
N ARG A 221 5.58 5.09 19.27
CA ARG A 221 6.15 6.16 20.09
C ARG A 221 5.33 7.46 20.04
N GLU A 222 4.76 7.80 18.87
CA GLU A 222 3.86 8.94 18.75
C GLU A 222 2.58 8.78 19.60
N ARG A 223 2.05 7.56 19.67
CA ARG A 223 0.89 7.24 20.51
C ARG A 223 1.19 7.44 22.00
N GLY A 224 2.40 7.05 22.45
CA GLY A 224 2.92 7.36 23.77
C GLY A 224 2.28 6.61 24.94
N ASP A 225 1.60 5.50 24.67
CA ASP A 225 0.89 4.66 25.63
C ASP A 225 1.61 3.35 25.97
N MET A 226 2.80 3.12 25.41
CA MET A 226 3.60 1.90 25.57
C MET A 226 5.00 2.21 26.09
N GLU A 227 5.56 1.30 26.91
CA GLU A 227 6.95 1.35 27.32
C GLU A 227 7.88 0.88 26.17
N GLU A 228 9.12 1.37 26.14
CA GLU A 228 10.06 1.10 25.04
C GLU A 228 10.32 -0.40 24.82
N ASP A 229 10.41 -1.19 25.90
CA ASP A 229 10.61 -2.64 25.80
C ASP A 229 9.42 -3.35 25.14
N GLN A 230 8.20 -2.87 25.37
CA GLN A 230 6.99 -3.37 24.72
C GLN A 230 6.98 -2.97 23.24
N ILE A 231 7.34 -1.72 22.92
CA ILE A 231 7.45 -1.22 21.53
C ILE A 231 8.41 -2.11 20.74
N LEU A 232 9.60 -2.41 21.29
CA LEU A 232 10.59 -3.25 20.62
C LEU A 232 10.08 -4.68 20.36
N GLN A 233 9.29 -5.24 21.28
CA GLN A 233 8.68 -6.56 21.08
C GLN A 233 7.62 -6.53 19.98
N VAL A 234 6.72 -5.52 19.98
CA VAL A 234 5.71 -5.33 18.94
C VAL A 234 6.37 -5.13 17.57
N VAL A 235 7.38 -4.27 17.48
CA VAL A 235 8.15 -4.02 16.25
C VAL A 235 8.72 -5.32 15.69
N LYS A 236 9.38 -6.12 16.54
CA LYS A 236 9.96 -7.39 16.13
C LYS A 236 8.90 -8.33 15.56
N GLY A 237 7.78 -8.48 16.23
CA GLY A 237 6.71 -9.35 15.75
C GLY A 237 5.99 -8.83 14.51
N LEU A 238 5.79 -7.52 14.37
CA LEU A 238 5.25 -6.94 13.14
C LEU A 238 6.19 -7.19 11.95
N LEU A 239 7.52 -7.04 12.14
CA LEU A 239 8.50 -7.34 11.11
C LEU A 239 8.54 -8.83 10.75
N GLU A 240 8.40 -9.71 11.75
CA GLU A 240 8.27 -11.16 11.54
C GLU A 240 7.01 -11.50 10.74
N MET A 241 5.87 -10.90 11.11
CA MET A 241 4.58 -11.07 10.43
C MET A 241 4.64 -10.69 8.95
N VAL A 242 5.37 -9.64 8.60
CA VAL A 242 5.50 -9.19 7.21
C VAL A 242 6.70 -9.81 6.47
N GLY A 243 7.40 -10.78 7.09
CA GLY A 243 8.46 -11.58 6.46
C GLY A 243 9.82 -10.88 6.37
N VAL A 244 10.11 -9.92 7.26
CA VAL A 244 11.40 -9.19 7.32
C VAL A 244 12.04 -9.28 8.71
N ALA A 245 11.89 -10.41 9.37
CA ALA A 245 12.49 -10.69 10.68
C ALA A 245 14.01 -10.52 10.68
N GLY A 246 14.55 -9.98 11.76
CA GLY A 246 16.00 -9.81 11.95
C GLY A 246 16.61 -8.63 11.20
N MET A 247 15.78 -7.78 10.58
CA MET A 247 16.23 -6.62 9.81
C MET A 247 16.02 -5.29 10.56
N GLU A 248 15.74 -5.33 11.86
CA GLU A 248 15.38 -4.17 12.67
C GLU A 248 16.44 -3.05 12.62
N ASN A 249 17.71 -3.43 12.55
CA ASN A 249 18.86 -2.52 12.58
C ASN A 249 19.34 -2.06 11.18
N GLN A 250 18.74 -2.58 10.11
CA GLN A 250 19.09 -2.18 8.74
C GLN A 250 18.46 -0.84 8.37
N LEU A 251 19.09 -0.14 7.43
CA LEU A 251 18.49 1.04 6.81
C LEU A 251 17.59 0.62 5.64
N PRO A 252 16.55 1.41 5.31
CA PRO A 252 15.72 1.12 4.14
C PRO A 252 16.50 0.97 2.83
N SER A 253 17.63 1.66 2.68
CA SER A 253 18.50 1.56 1.50
C SER A 253 19.11 0.17 1.29
N GLU A 254 19.20 -0.64 2.34
CA GLU A 254 19.76 -2.00 2.32
C GLU A 254 18.71 -3.07 1.96
N LEU A 255 17.43 -2.68 1.87
CA LEU A 255 16.33 -3.58 1.57
C LEU A 255 15.97 -3.61 0.07
N SER A 256 15.49 -4.76 -0.41
CA SER A 256 14.84 -4.86 -1.71
C SER A 256 13.53 -4.05 -1.76
N THR A 257 13.03 -3.76 -2.96
CA THR A 257 11.76 -3.03 -3.12
C THR A 257 10.58 -3.73 -2.44
N GLY A 258 10.50 -5.06 -2.56
CA GLY A 258 9.46 -5.86 -1.90
C GLY A 258 9.54 -5.77 -0.37
N MET A 259 10.75 -5.90 0.19
CA MET A 259 10.97 -5.77 1.65
C MET A 259 10.60 -4.37 2.17
N LYS A 260 10.92 -3.30 1.42
CA LYS A 260 10.48 -1.94 1.77
C LYS A 260 8.96 -1.82 1.85
N ARG A 261 8.23 -2.53 0.96
CA ARG A 261 6.76 -2.60 1.00
C ARG A 261 6.27 -3.32 2.25
N SER A 262 6.86 -4.48 2.55
CA SER A 262 6.55 -5.21 3.78
C SER A 262 6.77 -4.35 5.04
N VAL A 263 7.90 -3.65 5.14
CA VAL A 263 8.17 -2.72 6.26
C VAL A 263 7.15 -1.57 6.32
N ALA A 264 6.76 -1.02 5.17
CA ALA A 264 5.73 0.03 5.12
C ALA A 264 4.37 -0.48 5.60
N ILE A 265 4.02 -1.73 5.29
CA ILE A 265 2.83 -2.40 5.83
C ILE A 265 2.97 -2.58 7.35
N ALA A 266 4.11 -3.08 7.85
CA ALA A 266 4.34 -3.22 9.29
C ALA A 266 4.18 -1.88 10.03
N ARG A 267 4.74 -0.80 9.47
CA ARG A 267 4.57 0.56 10.02
C ARG A 267 3.11 1.02 10.04
N ALA A 268 2.36 0.73 8.98
CA ALA A 268 0.93 1.05 8.92
C ALA A 268 0.13 0.29 9.98
N LEU A 269 0.43 -0.99 10.19
CA LEU A 269 -0.21 -1.84 11.20
C LEU A 269 0.11 -1.43 12.64
N ALA A 270 1.28 -0.82 12.87
CA ALA A 270 1.69 -0.33 14.19
C ALA A 270 0.72 0.73 14.76
N SER A 271 -0.05 1.41 13.90
CA SER A 271 -1.11 2.34 14.32
C SER A 271 -2.41 1.66 14.74
N GLN A 272 -2.54 0.33 14.59
CA GLN A 272 -3.78 -0.44 14.81
C GLN A 272 -4.98 0.15 14.05
N PRO A 273 -4.89 0.35 12.71
CA PRO A 273 -5.94 1.01 11.96
C PRO A 273 -7.17 0.11 11.75
N GLY A 274 -8.36 0.72 11.59
CA GLY A 274 -9.57 0.03 11.12
C GLY A 274 -9.57 -0.21 9.61
N ALA A 275 -8.86 0.66 8.84
CA ALA A 275 -8.70 0.51 7.41
C ALA A 275 -7.28 0.81 6.93
N VAL A 276 -6.83 0.08 5.88
CA VAL A 276 -5.55 0.30 5.22
C VAL A 276 -5.76 0.57 3.73
N LEU A 277 -5.18 1.67 3.25
CA LEU A 277 -5.17 2.07 1.86
C LEU A 277 -3.85 1.67 1.22
N TYR A 278 -3.87 0.91 0.13
CA TYR A 278 -2.69 0.48 -0.60
C TYR A 278 -2.66 1.16 -1.97
N ASP A 279 -1.65 1.99 -2.22
CA ASP A 279 -1.46 2.65 -3.52
C ASP A 279 -0.44 1.88 -4.35
N GLU A 280 -0.90 1.17 -5.37
CA GLU A 280 -0.09 0.40 -6.32
C GLU A 280 0.97 -0.50 -5.63
N PRO A 281 0.58 -1.42 -4.74
CA PRO A 281 1.53 -2.15 -3.88
C PRO A 281 2.46 -3.10 -4.64
N THR A 282 2.11 -3.50 -5.86
CA THR A 282 2.88 -4.45 -6.69
C THR A 282 3.70 -3.80 -7.80
N THR A 283 3.58 -2.48 -7.99
CA THR A 283 4.33 -1.77 -9.03
C THR A 283 5.84 -1.84 -8.78
N MET A 284 6.65 -2.22 -9.78
CA MET A 284 8.10 -2.43 -9.69
C MET A 284 8.52 -3.53 -8.69
N VAL A 285 7.64 -4.47 -8.41
CA VAL A 285 7.93 -5.65 -7.59
C VAL A 285 7.91 -6.87 -8.51
N ASP A 286 8.80 -7.82 -8.27
CA ASP A 286 8.81 -9.07 -9.05
C ASP A 286 7.54 -9.91 -8.79
N PRO A 287 7.15 -10.80 -9.72
CA PRO A 287 5.89 -11.55 -9.61
C PRO A 287 5.77 -12.41 -8.35
N LEU A 288 6.89 -12.96 -7.86
CA LEU A 288 6.89 -13.77 -6.64
C LEU A 288 6.57 -12.90 -5.42
N MET A 289 7.25 -11.76 -5.29
CA MET A 289 7.01 -10.81 -4.21
C MET A 289 5.60 -10.19 -4.31
N ALA A 290 5.08 -9.92 -5.50
CA ALA A 290 3.69 -9.48 -5.69
C ALA A 290 2.70 -10.52 -5.16
N HIS A 291 2.95 -11.82 -5.46
CA HIS A 291 2.15 -12.91 -4.91
C HIS A 291 2.20 -12.98 -3.38
N LEU A 292 3.39 -12.85 -2.80
CA LEU A 292 3.60 -12.85 -1.35
C LEU A 292 2.92 -11.66 -0.66
N LEU A 293 3.00 -10.45 -1.24
CA LEU A 293 2.27 -9.28 -0.75
C LEU A 293 0.75 -9.49 -0.78
N GLY A 294 0.23 -10.11 -1.84
CA GLY A 294 -1.20 -10.46 -1.90
C GLY A 294 -1.61 -11.42 -0.78
N ASN A 295 -0.82 -12.48 -0.53
CA ASN A 295 -1.08 -13.40 0.58
C ASN A 295 -1.01 -12.69 1.94
N LEU A 296 -0.05 -11.77 2.12
CA LEU A 296 0.08 -10.97 3.33
C LEU A 296 -1.17 -10.12 3.55
N ILE A 297 -1.63 -9.37 2.55
CA ILE A 297 -2.82 -8.51 2.66
C ILE A 297 -4.05 -9.34 3.01
N GLN A 298 -4.27 -10.50 2.34
CA GLN A 298 -5.37 -11.41 2.69
C GLN A 298 -5.31 -11.91 4.12
N ARG A 299 -4.11 -12.32 4.57
CA ARG A 299 -3.91 -12.80 5.94
C ARG A 299 -4.20 -11.70 6.96
N LEU A 300 -3.72 -10.49 6.74
CA LEU A 300 -3.98 -9.34 7.62
C LEU A 300 -5.48 -9.01 7.69
N LYS A 301 -6.18 -9.04 6.55
CA LYS A 301 -7.64 -8.91 6.52
C LYS A 301 -8.31 -9.91 7.45
N MET A 302 -7.94 -11.20 7.34
CA MET A 302 -8.56 -12.29 8.13
C MET A 302 -8.20 -12.22 9.62
N GLN A 303 -6.94 -11.89 9.95
CA GLN A 303 -6.44 -11.89 11.33
C GLN A 303 -6.85 -10.65 12.12
N MET A 304 -6.93 -9.50 11.46
CA MET A 304 -7.19 -8.21 12.12
C MET A 304 -8.55 -7.59 11.77
N HIS A 305 -9.39 -8.30 11.00
CA HIS A 305 -10.67 -7.78 10.48
C HIS A 305 -10.52 -6.41 9.78
N LEU A 306 -9.41 -6.24 9.06
CA LEU A 306 -9.08 -4.98 8.41
C LEU A 306 -9.96 -4.71 7.21
N THR A 307 -10.51 -3.49 7.14
CA THR A 307 -11.04 -2.95 5.90
C THR A 307 -9.89 -2.53 5.00
N SER A 308 -9.98 -2.76 3.69
CA SER A 308 -8.89 -2.43 2.78
C SER A 308 -9.39 -1.79 1.49
N ILE A 309 -8.68 -0.75 1.03
CA ILE A 309 -8.81 -0.25 -0.34
C ILE A 309 -7.46 -0.43 -1.04
N VAL A 310 -7.46 -1.14 -2.16
CA VAL A 310 -6.27 -1.43 -2.95
C VAL A 310 -6.40 -0.79 -4.32
N VAL A 311 -5.58 0.22 -4.59
CA VAL A 311 -5.46 0.79 -5.93
C VAL A 311 -4.43 0.00 -6.71
N THR A 312 -4.81 -0.52 -7.86
CA THR A 312 -3.90 -1.25 -8.75
C THR A 312 -4.35 -1.19 -10.21
N HIS A 313 -3.46 -1.50 -11.12
CA HIS A 313 -3.76 -1.77 -12.53
C HIS A 313 -3.64 -3.26 -12.87
N ASP A 314 -3.20 -4.09 -11.91
CA ASP A 314 -3.04 -5.54 -12.04
C ASP A 314 -4.36 -6.24 -11.69
N MET A 315 -5.03 -6.76 -12.72
CA MET A 315 -6.31 -7.45 -12.57
C MET A 315 -6.18 -8.73 -11.76
N ARG A 316 -5.12 -9.52 -12.00
CA ARG A 316 -4.91 -10.80 -11.30
C ARG A 316 -4.70 -10.58 -9.80
N PHE A 317 -3.97 -9.53 -9.46
CA PHE A 317 -3.76 -9.13 -8.08
C PHE A 317 -5.08 -8.68 -7.43
N ALA A 318 -5.88 -7.87 -8.14
CA ALA A 318 -7.19 -7.43 -7.67
C ALA A 318 -8.16 -8.59 -7.49
N GLU A 319 -8.28 -9.50 -8.45
CA GLU A 319 -9.16 -10.68 -8.37
C GLU A 319 -8.84 -11.59 -7.19
N LYS A 320 -7.57 -11.67 -6.81
CA LYS A 320 -7.14 -12.46 -5.66
C LYS A 320 -7.58 -11.85 -4.33
N LEU A 321 -7.64 -10.51 -4.24
CA LEU A 321 -7.83 -9.80 -2.97
C LEU A 321 -9.26 -9.32 -2.75
N ALA A 322 -9.92 -8.89 -3.82
CA ALA A 322 -11.14 -8.11 -3.75
C ALA A 322 -12.37 -8.96 -3.39
N ASP A 323 -13.18 -8.43 -2.49
CA ASP A 323 -14.58 -8.82 -2.36
C ASP A 323 -15.42 -8.08 -3.42
N ARG A 324 -15.11 -6.79 -3.64
CA ARG A 324 -15.69 -5.97 -4.70
C ARG A 324 -14.64 -5.15 -5.43
N LEU A 325 -15.01 -4.73 -6.63
CA LEU A 325 -14.18 -3.99 -7.56
C LEU A 325 -14.87 -2.69 -7.98
N VAL A 326 -14.08 -1.62 -8.07
CA VAL A 326 -14.41 -0.39 -8.79
C VAL A 326 -13.53 -0.33 -10.03
N PHE A 327 -14.10 -0.16 -11.19
CA PHE A 327 -13.33 0.15 -12.40
C PHE A 327 -13.53 1.63 -12.77
N LEU A 328 -12.44 2.40 -12.65
CA LEU A 328 -12.40 3.80 -13.06
C LEU A 328 -11.97 3.93 -14.53
N HIS A 329 -12.76 4.64 -15.30
CA HIS A 329 -12.46 4.98 -16.68
C HIS A 329 -12.82 6.44 -16.95
N GLU A 330 -11.85 7.21 -17.47
CA GLU A 330 -12.03 8.65 -17.76
C GLU A 330 -12.62 9.46 -16.59
N GLY A 331 -12.14 9.16 -15.38
CA GLY A 331 -12.56 9.86 -14.16
C GLY A 331 -13.93 9.45 -13.61
N LYS A 332 -14.59 8.44 -14.18
CA LYS A 332 -15.90 7.95 -13.74
C LYS A 332 -15.84 6.51 -13.28
N VAL A 333 -16.76 6.12 -12.40
CA VAL A 333 -17.01 4.72 -12.09
C VAL A 333 -17.75 4.10 -13.27
N ARG A 334 -17.09 3.18 -13.96
CA ARG A 334 -17.68 2.43 -15.07
C ARG A 334 -18.30 1.13 -14.61
N PHE A 335 -17.77 0.57 -13.54
CA PHE A 335 -18.27 -0.64 -12.90
C PHE A 335 -18.02 -0.58 -11.40
N PHE A 336 -18.98 -1.07 -10.62
CA PHE A 336 -18.89 -1.32 -9.20
C PHE A 336 -19.68 -2.59 -8.90
N GLY A 337 -19.03 -3.59 -8.28
CA GLY A 337 -19.66 -4.88 -7.98
C GLY A 337 -18.62 -5.94 -7.64
N THR A 338 -19.05 -7.20 -7.59
CA THR A 338 -18.19 -8.36 -7.32
C THR A 338 -17.30 -8.72 -8.51
N THR A 339 -16.29 -9.55 -8.26
CA THR A 339 -15.40 -10.08 -9.31
C THR A 339 -16.17 -10.91 -10.34
N GLU A 340 -17.17 -11.69 -9.89
CA GLU A 340 -18.02 -12.51 -10.73
C GLU A 340 -18.89 -11.65 -11.66
N GLU A 341 -19.50 -10.59 -11.12
CA GLU A 341 -20.30 -9.66 -11.90
C GLU A 341 -19.45 -8.91 -12.93
N MET A 342 -18.22 -8.51 -12.55
CA MET A 342 -17.30 -7.85 -13.46
C MET A 342 -16.91 -8.76 -14.64
N ARG A 343 -16.65 -10.04 -14.39
CA ARG A 343 -16.34 -11.04 -15.43
C ARG A 343 -17.54 -11.33 -16.34
N ALA A 344 -18.75 -11.28 -15.80
CA ALA A 344 -19.99 -11.49 -16.53
C ALA A 344 -20.45 -10.25 -17.31
N SER A 345 -19.81 -9.11 -17.09
CA SER A 345 -20.18 -7.84 -17.76
C SER A 345 -19.93 -7.92 -19.27
N GLU A 346 -20.88 -7.44 -20.06
CA GLU A 346 -20.76 -7.31 -21.52
C GLU A 346 -20.13 -5.97 -21.96
N ASP A 347 -19.65 -5.15 -21.01
CA ASP A 347 -19.05 -3.86 -21.30
C ASP A 347 -17.73 -4.03 -22.11
N PRO A 348 -17.68 -3.47 -23.35
CA PRO A 348 -16.52 -3.64 -24.21
C PRO A 348 -15.24 -3.00 -23.65
N ILE A 349 -15.34 -1.97 -22.81
CA ILE A 349 -14.17 -1.31 -22.18
C ILE A 349 -13.57 -2.22 -21.10
N LEU A 350 -14.42 -2.91 -20.35
CA LEU A 350 -13.97 -3.92 -19.38
C LEU A 350 -13.29 -5.09 -20.10
N HIS A 351 -13.88 -5.60 -21.19
CA HIS A 351 -13.29 -6.67 -22.00
C HIS A 351 -11.94 -6.26 -22.60
N GLU A 352 -11.81 -5.02 -23.10
CA GLU A 352 -10.53 -4.50 -23.59
C GLU A 352 -9.48 -4.47 -22.46
N PHE A 353 -9.86 -4.05 -21.26
CA PHE A 353 -8.96 -4.01 -20.10
C PHE A 353 -8.47 -5.40 -19.71
N PHE A 354 -9.36 -6.40 -19.66
CA PHE A 354 -9.00 -7.80 -19.39
C PHE A 354 -8.07 -8.39 -20.45
N SER A 355 -8.38 -8.16 -21.73
CA SER A 355 -7.58 -8.71 -22.82
C SER A 355 -6.14 -8.19 -22.86
N LEU A 356 -5.92 -6.96 -22.42
CA LEU A 356 -4.58 -6.36 -22.30
C LEU A 356 -3.77 -7.01 -21.18
N ASP A 357 -4.40 -7.35 -20.06
CA ASP A 357 -3.74 -8.00 -18.93
C ASP A 357 -3.37 -9.47 -19.24
N GLU A 358 -4.17 -10.18 -20.05
CA GLU A 358 -3.88 -11.54 -20.53
C GLU A 358 -2.72 -11.58 -21.53
N LEU A 359 -2.52 -10.53 -22.33
CA LEU A 359 -1.47 -10.45 -23.36
C LEU A 359 -0.07 -10.18 -22.79
N VAL A 360 0.04 -9.73 -21.55
CA VAL A 360 1.33 -9.31 -20.96
C VAL A 360 2.21 -10.49 -20.51
N LEU A 361 1.69 -11.73 -20.45
CA LEU A 361 2.51 -12.92 -20.15
C LEU A 361 2.13 -14.12 -21.03
N PRO A 362 2.91 -14.41 -22.12
CA PRO A 362 3.03 -15.79 -22.55
C PRO A 362 3.86 -16.54 -21.49
N VAL A 363 3.29 -17.57 -20.93
CA VAL A 363 3.93 -18.56 -20.04
C VAL A 363 5.10 -19.22 -20.75
#